data_24ef5e716028dca1456c87b21b7721ae
#
_entry.id   24ef5e716028dca1456c87b21b7721ae
#
_cell.length_a   1.000
_cell.length_b   1.000
_cell.length_c   1.000
_cell.angle_alpha   90.00
_cell.angle_beta   90.00
_cell.angle_gamma   90.00
#
_symmetry.space_group_name_H-M   'P 1'
#
loop_
_entity.id
_entity.type
_entity.pdbx_description
1 polymer ?
#
loop_
_entity_poly.entity_id
_entity_poly.type
_entity_poly.pdbx_seq_one_letter_code
_entity_poly.pdbx_strand_id
1 'polypeptide(L)'
;PLPPTTSTSVVSTSACAVFTLSSGICTGGSGALTLDPQGSPMPLDNVHVTGGATLTLEAGTYNINSLTLTGGATIVIGSGPVILEVAGQSDDTPIDFEGGATANDSFDPSMFRIHYAGAGTLKLTGGTTTAAIVYAPSANATITGGADFYGSVLAASVSASGGAGIHYDRSLASNFFTTGPQMMSS
;
A
#
# COMPACT_ATOMS: atom_id res chain seq x y z
N PRO A 1 -4.28 -16.91 5.94
CA PRO A 1 -4.72 -16.86 4.54
C PRO A 1 -5.47 -15.55 4.34
N LEU A 2 -5.02 -14.75 3.38
CA LEU A 2 -5.74 -13.55 3.02
C LEU A 2 -7.12 -13.94 2.47
N PRO A 3 -8.18 -13.23 2.82
CA PRO A 3 -9.48 -13.49 2.22
C PRO A 3 -9.38 -13.29 0.70
N PRO A 4 -10.04 -14.13 -0.10
CA PRO A 4 -10.08 -13.91 -1.54
C PRO A 4 -10.72 -12.54 -1.79
N THR A 5 -10.08 -11.73 -2.62
CA THR A 5 -10.71 -10.53 -3.14
C THR A 5 -11.87 -10.98 -4.02
N THR A 6 -13.08 -10.84 -3.53
CA THR A 6 -14.25 -11.00 -4.38
C THR A 6 -14.31 -9.78 -5.30
N SER A 7 -14.35 -10.00 -6.59
CA SER A 7 -14.33 -8.99 -7.66
C SER A 7 -15.63 -8.17 -7.73
N THR A 8 -16.16 -7.75 -6.62
CA THR A 8 -17.22 -6.75 -6.58
C THR A 8 -16.58 -5.45 -6.15
N SER A 9 -16.16 -4.66 -7.12
CA SER A 9 -15.77 -3.29 -6.83
C SER A 9 -16.96 -2.57 -6.21
N VAL A 10 -16.87 -2.34 -4.92
CA VAL A 10 -17.88 -1.59 -4.17
C VAL A 10 -17.71 -0.09 -4.35
N VAL A 11 -16.74 0.32 -5.13
CA VAL A 11 -16.58 1.72 -5.51
C VAL A 11 -17.74 2.06 -6.44
N SER A 12 -18.73 2.80 -5.92
CA SER A 12 -19.84 3.28 -6.72
C SER A 12 -19.34 4.14 -7.88
N THR A 13 -20.05 4.14 -9.00
CA THR A 13 -19.73 5.03 -10.13
C THR A 13 -19.69 6.51 -9.72
N SER A 14 -20.37 6.90 -8.65
CA SER A 14 -20.29 8.24 -8.07
C SER A 14 -19.00 8.47 -7.27
N ALA A 15 -18.43 7.47 -6.61
CA ALA A 15 -17.14 7.58 -5.93
C ALA A 15 -15.97 7.63 -6.93
N CYS A 16 -16.12 7.00 -8.09
CA CYS A 16 -15.19 7.09 -9.21
C CYS A 16 -15.60 8.12 -10.26
N ALA A 17 -16.28 9.21 -9.89
CA ALA A 17 -16.73 10.20 -10.86
C ALA A 17 -15.59 10.85 -11.66
N VAL A 18 -14.40 10.88 -11.11
CA VAL A 18 -13.16 11.38 -11.71
C VAL A 18 -12.28 10.24 -12.24
N PHE A 19 -12.61 9.00 -11.91
CA PHE A 19 -11.91 7.79 -12.29
C PHE A 19 -12.84 6.91 -13.10
N THR A 20 -12.34 6.29 -14.15
CA THR A 20 -13.12 5.33 -14.93
C THR A 20 -13.02 3.96 -14.25
N LEU A 21 -14.16 3.40 -13.83
CA LEU A 21 -14.24 2.04 -13.35
C LEU A 21 -14.51 1.10 -14.50
N SER A 22 -13.63 0.17 -14.78
CA SER A 22 -13.78 -0.84 -15.83
C SER A 22 -13.34 -2.20 -15.31
N SER A 23 -14.24 -3.16 -15.33
CA SER A 23 -13.96 -4.57 -14.96
C SER A 23 -13.27 -4.71 -13.59
N GLY A 24 -13.72 -3.99 -12.58
CA GLY A 24 -13.10 -3.99 -11.26
C GLY A 24 -11.85 -3.11 -11.13
N ILE A 25 -11.49 -2.35 -12.16
CA ILE A 25 -10.37 -1.43 -12.16
C ILE A 25 -10.90 0.00 -12.01
N CYS A 26 -10.41 0.73 -11.04
CA CYS A 26 -10.63 2.17 -10.95
C CYS A 26 -9.43 2.88 -11.58
N THR A 27 -9.62 3.46 -12.76
CA THR A 27 -8.59 4.20 -13.49
C THR A 27 -8.89 5.68 -13.45
N GLY A 28 -7.92 6.50 -13.06
CA GLY A 28 -8.09 7.94 -12.95
C GLY A 28 -7.51 8.72 -14.11
N GLY A 29 -8.19 9.82 -14.45
CA GLY A 29 -7.60 10.96 -15.15
C GLY A 29 -7.10 11.99 -14.13
N SER A 30 -6.83 13.22 -14.55
CA SER A 30 -6.53 14.30 -13.60
C SER A 30 -7.73 14.57 -12.69
N GLY A 31 -7.63 14.24 -11.40
CA GLY A 31 -8.70 14.43 -10.43
C GLY A 31 -8.38 13.82 -9.08
N ALA A 32 -9.33 13.88 -8.17
CA ALA A 32 -9.17 13.36 -6.82
C ALA A 32 -10.34 12.44 -6.44
N LEU A 33 -10.04 11.34 -5.77
CA LEU A 33 -11.00 10.40 -5.19
C LEU A 33 -10.60 10.11 -3.75
N THR A 34 -11.58 10.11 -2.86
CA THR A 34 -11.39 9.65 -1.47
C THR A 34 -12.17 8.36 -1.25
N LEU A 35 -11.49 7.35 -0.71
CA LEU A 35 -12.11 6.10 -0.28
C LEU A 35 -12.09 6.04 1.26
N ASP A 36 -13.23 5.66 1.85
CA ASP A 36 -13.40 5.53 3.29
C ASP A 36 -14.12 4.20 3.58
N PRO A 37 -13.45 3.23 4.22
CA PRO A 37 -14.03 1.94 4.58
C PRO A 37 -15.13 2.00 5.62
N GLN A 38 -15.25 3.11 6.37
CA GLN A 38 -16.27 3.31 7.41
C GLN A 38 -16.34 2.16 8.43
N GLY A 39 -15.18 1.64 8.83
CA GLY A 39 -15.07 0.61 9.88
C GLY A 39 -15.26 -0.85 9.39
N SER A 40 -15.56 -1.07 8.13
CA SER A 40 -15.61 -2.42 7.53
C SER A 40 -14.57 -2.56 6.43
N PRO A 41 -13.89 -3.72 6.26
CA PRO A 41 -12.95 -3.89 5.17
C PRO A 41 -13.59 -3.60 3.81
N MET A 42 -12.96 -2.73 3.02
CA MET A 42 -13.43 -2.35 1.70
C MET A 42 -12.83 -3.29 0.64
N PRO A 43 -13.65 -4.11 -0.04
CA PRO A 43 -13.14 -4.95 -1.12
C PRO A 43 -12.98 -4.11 -2.38
N LEU A 44 -11.79 -4.19 -2.96
CA LEU A 44 -11.44 -3.61 -4.26
C LEU A 44 -10.76 -4.71 -5.07
N ASP A 45 -10.79 -4.60 -6.40
CA ASP A 45 -10.05 -5.49 -7.28
C ASP A 45 -8.70 -4.85 -7.64
N ASN A 46 -8.40 -4.69 -8.92
CA ASN A 46 -7.20 -4.00 -9.36
C ASN A 46 -7.42 -2.49 -9.32
N VAL A 47 -6.58 -1.77 -8.60
CA VAL A 47 -6.62 -0.32 -8.49
C VAL A 47 -5.50 0.27 -9.33
N HIS A 48 -5.84 1.01 -10.37
CA HIS A 48 -4.88 1.70 -11.21
C HIS A 48 -5.15 3.20 -11.19
N VAL A 49 -4.22 3.97 -10.65
CA VAL A 49 -4.30 5.43 -10.58
C VAL A 49 -3.28 6.02 -11.56
N THR A 50 -3.72 6.91 -12.44
CA THR A 50 -2.90 7.42 -13.55
C THR A 50 -3.15 8.88 -13.84
N GLY A 51 -2.33 9.51 -14.68
CA GLY A 51 -2.58 10.84 -15.24
C GLY A 51 -2.54 11.98 -14.23
N GLY A 52 -1.75 11.88 -13.16
CA GLY A 52 -1.67 12.90 -12.12
C GLY A 52 -2.87 12.91 -11.17
N ALA A 53 -3.71 11.87 -11.21
CA ALA A 53 -4.83 11.75 -10.28
C ALA A 53 -4.35 11.47 -8.85
N THR A 54 -5.17 11.90 -7.87
CA THR A 54 -4.92 11.69 -6.45
C THR A 54 -5.96 10.74 -5.87
N LEU A 55 -5.50 9.65 -5.25
CA LEU A 55 -6.33 8.73 -4.48
C LEU A 55 -6.03 8.92 -2.98
N THR A 56 -7.02 9.41 -2.24
CA THR A 56 -6.92 9.51 -0.78
C THR A 56 -7.54 8.28 -0.13
N LEU A 57 -6.81 7.64 0.74
CA LEU A 57 -7.27 6.50 1.54
C LEU A 57 -7.44 6.96 2.97
N GLU A 58 -8.67 6.85 3.50
CA GLU A 58 -8.97 7.09 4.90
C GLU A 58 -8.70 5.84 5.75
N ALA A 59 -8.68 6.00 7.08
CA ALA A 59 -8.37 4.91 8.02
C ALA A 59 -9.23 3.67 7.79
N GLY A 60 -8.58 2.50 7.73
CA GLY A 60 -9.26 1.23 7.61
C GLY A 60 -8.52 0.20 6.78
N THR A 61 -9.20 -0.91 6.51
CA THR A 61 -8.65 -2.03 5.76
C THR A 61 -9.22 -2.06 4.35
N TYR A 62 -8.34 -2.20 3.37
CA TYR A 62 -8.66 -2.33 1.95
C TYR A 62 -8.17 -3.70 1.47
N ASN A 63 -9.11 -4.54 1.02
CA ASN A 63 -8.80 -5.81 0.40
C ASN A 63 -8.67 -5.61 -1.11
N ILE A 64 -7.46 -5.64 -1.62
CA ILE A 64 -7.15 -5.35 -3.02
C ILE A 64 -6.52 -6.55 -3.72
N ASN A 65 -6.65 -6.63 -5.03
CA ASN A 65 -5.83 -7.55 -5.81
C ASN A 65 -4.48 -6.92 -6.13
N SER A 66 -4.48 -5.72 -6.71
CA SER A 66 -3.26 -4.97 -7.02
C SER A 66 -3.48 -3.47 -6.91
N LEU A 67 -2.38 -2.72 -6.81
CA LEU A 67 -2.35 -1.27 -6.78
C LEU A 67 -1.17 -0.75 -7.60
N THR A 68 -1.49 -0.07 -8.69
CA THR A 68 -0.49 0.46 -9.64
C THR A 68 -0.66 1.97 -9.80
N LEU A 69 0.45 2.69 -9.69
CA LEU A 69 0.52 4.13 -9.92
C LEU A 69 1.32 4.42 -11.18
N THR A 70 0.74 5.23 -12.08
CA THR A 70 1.41 5.65 -13.31
C THR A 70 1.16 7.13 -13.61
N GLY A 71 1.98 7.72 -14.46
CA GLY A 71 1.76 9.06 -14.98
C GLY A 71 1.75 10.18 -13.92
N GLY A 72 2.49 10.03 -12.85
CA GLY A 72 2.55 11.01 -11.76
C GLY A 72 1.35 10.98 -10.82
N ALA A 73 0.62 9.87 -10.79
CA ALA A 73 -0.48 9.68 -9.84
C ALA A 73 0.02 9.66 -8.40
N THR A 74 -0.84 10.03 -7.46
CA THR A 74 -0.49 10.10 -6.04
C THR A 74 -1.50 9.32 -5.19
N ILE A 75 -0.99 8.54 -4.21
CA ILE A 75 -1.80 8.06 -3.09
C ILE A 75 -1.49 8.92 -1.88
N VAL A 76 -2.55 9.40 -1.23
CA VAL A 76 -2.47 10.15 0.02
C VAL A 76 -3.08 9.32 1.14
N ILE A 77 -2.36 9.19 2.24
CA ILE A 77 -2.88 8.64 3.50
C ILE A 77 -3.56 9.79 4.23
N GLY A 78 -4.88 9.87 4.15
CA GLY A 78 -5.68 10.96 4.69
C GLY A 78 -5.76 10.89 6.21
N SER A 79 -6.36 9.84 6.73
CA SER A 79 -6.30 9.47 8.13
C SER A 79 -5.79 8.03 8.22
N GLY A 80 -5.17 7.64 9.29
CA GLY A 80 -4.57 6.30 9.40
C GLY A 80 -4.97 5.61 10.70
N PRO A 81 -4.68 4.32 10.84
CA PRO A 81 -3.90 3.49 9.92
C PRO A 81 -4.69 3.00 8.70
N VAL A 82 -4.08 3.09 7.53
CA VAL A 82 -4.52 2.45 6.29
C VAL A 82 -3.81 1.10 6.16
N ILE A 83 -4.56 0.04 5.94
CA ILE A 83 -4.03 -1.33 5.81
C ILE A 83 -4.44 -1.87 4.45
N LEU A 84 -3.46 -2.18 3.61
CA LEU A 84 -3.67 -2.88 2.35
C LEU A 84 -3.45 -4.37 2.54
N GLU A 85 -4.50 -5.17 2.39
CA GLU A 85 -4.44 -6.63 2.31
C GLU A 85 -4.44 -7.03 0.84
N VAL A 86 -3.26 -7.42 0.34
CA VAL A 86 -3.03 -7.62 -1.09
C VAL A 86 -3.15 -9.09 -1.46
N ALA A 87 -4.00 -9.42 -2.42
CA ALA A 87 -4.15 -10.79 -2.93
C ALA A 87 -3.12 -11.12 -4.02
N GLY A 88 -2.87 -10.23 -4.96
CA GLY A 88 -1.90 -10.40 -6.05
C GLY A 88 -2.20 -11.59 -6.95
N GLN A 89 -3.48 -11.91 -7.19
CA GLN A 89 -3.86 -13.03 -8.02
C GLN A 89 -3.60 -12.70 -9.50
N SER A 90 -2.82 -13.55 -10.15
CA SER A 90 -2.45 -13.38 -11.56
C SER A 90 -1.72 -12.06 -11.85
N ASP A 91 -1.04 -11.51 -10.85
CA ASP A 91 -0.25 -10.30 -10.97
C ASP A 91 1.14 -10.53 -10.37
N ASP A 92 2.16 -10.44 -11.21
CA ASP A 92 3.56 -10.61 -10.80
C ASP A 92 4.11 -9.38 -10.04
N THR A 93 3.43 -8.24 -10.16
CA THR A 93 3.80 -6.97 -9.51
C THR A 93 2.57 -6.30 -8.87
N PRO A 94 1.99 -6.92 -7.83
CA PRO A 94 0.70 -6.47 -7.29
C PRO A 94 0.76 -5.10 -6.59
N ILE A 95 1.94 -4.60 -6.28
CA ILE A 95 2.17 -3.23 -5.82
C ILE A 95 3.24 -2.61 -6.72
N ASP A 96 2.87 -1.54 -7.43
CA ASP A 96 3.78 -0.78 -8.27
C ASP A 96 3.58 0.74 -8.07
N PHE A 97 4.51 1.36 -7.35
CA PHE A 97 4.54 2.80 -7.09
C PHE A 97 5.56 3.55 -7.95
N GLU A 98 6.27 2.87 -8.86
CA GLU A 98 7.35 3.50 -9.65
C GLU A 98 6.87 4.66 -10.53
N GLY A 99 5.63 4.62 -11.01
CA GLY A 99 5.08 5.68 -11.87
C GLY A 99 4.36 6.80 -11.13
N GLY A 100 4.39 6.80 -9.80
CA GLY A 100 3.64 7.75 -8.99
C GLY A 100 4.33 8.10 -7.67
N ALA A 101 3.53 8.54 -6.71
CA ALA A 101 3.96 8.99 -5.40
C ALA A 101 3.07 8.42 -4.29
N THR A 102 3.64 8.21 -3.11
CA THR A 102 2.87 8.00 -1.89
C THR A 102 3.13 9.16 -0.94
N ALA A 103 2.10 9.76 -0.40
CA ALA A 103 2.16 10.83 0.56
C ALA A 103 1.57 10.35 1.89
N ASN A 104 2.44 10.05 2.84
CA ASN A 104 2.11 9.88 4.24
C ASN A 104 2.72 11.08 4.98
N ASP A 105 1.96 12.16 5.06
CA ASP A 105 2.42 13.46 5.58
C ASP A 105 2.81 13.41 7.06
N SER A 106 2.36 12.39 7.78
CA SER A 106 2.78 12.17 9.17
C SER A 106 4.22 11.64 9.28
N PHE A 107 4.79 11.08 8.21
CA PHE A 107 6.02 10.29 8.23
C PHE A 107 6.03 9.16 9.26
N ASP A 108 4.86 8.82 9.84
CA ASP A 108 4.70 7.68 10.73
C ASP A 108 4.41 6.42 9.90
N PRO A 109 5.35 5.46 9.80
CA PRO A 109 5.15 4.26 9.00
C PRO A 109 3.99 3.40 9.50
N SER A 110 3.59 3.53 10.77
CA SER A 110 2.47 2.77 11.33
C SER A 110 1.12 3.16 10.72
N MET A 111 1.05 4.34 10.11
CA MET A 111 -0.16 4.85 9.45
C MET A 111 -0.40 4.23 8.06
N PHE A 112 0.59 3.58 7.47
CA PHE A 112 0.43 2.88 6.18
C PHE A 112 1.05 1.49 6.23
N ARG A 113 0.25 0.46 6.05
CA ARG A 113 0.67 -0.94 6.15
C ARG A 113 0.29 -1.71 4.90
N ILE A 114 1.21 -2.52 4.40
CA ILE A 114 1.02 -3.39 3.24
C ILE A 114 1.28 -4.82 3.65
N HIS A 115 0.28 -5.68 3.52
CA HIS A 115 0.36 -7.11 3.80
C HIS A 115 0.17 -7.89 2.50
N TYR A 116 1.17 -8.70 2.14
CA TYR A 116 1.12 -9.54 0.96
C TYR A 116 1.72 -10.92 1.23
N ALA A 117 0.96 -11.98 1.02
CA ALA A 117 1.41 -13.35 1.27
C ALA A 117 1.93 -14.08 0.02
N GLY A 118 1.78 -13.50 -1.16
CA GLY A 118 2.25 -14.08 -2.41
C GLY A 118 3.75 -13.90 -2.66
N ALA A 119 4.23 -14.40 -3.79
CA ALA A 119 5.65 -14.44 -4.16
C ALA A 119 6.03 -13.43 -5.26
N GLY A 120 5.15 -12.50 -5.60
CA GLY A 120 5.40 -11.47 -6.62
C GLY A 120 6.44 -10.43 -6.20
N THR A 121 6.56 -9.37 -6.98
CA THR A 121 7.46 -8.25 -6.72
C THR A 121 6.66 -7.04 -6.26
N LEU A 122 7.09 -6.40 -5.17
CA LEU A 122 6.54 -5.14 -4.70
C LEU A 122 7.52 -4.02 -5.04
N LYS A 123 7.08 -3.03 -5.82
CA LYS A 123 7.83 -1.83 -6.16
C LYS A 123 7.35 -0.69 -5.28
N LEU A 124 8.13 -0.35 -4.25
CA LEU A 124 7.69 0.45 -3.12
C LEU A 124 7.94 1.95 -3.25
N THR A 125 8.76 2.37 -4.21
CA THR A 125 9.07 3.79 -4.42
C THR A 125 9.12 4.13 -5.90
N GLY A 126 8.76 5.37 -6.22
CA GLY A 126 8.92 5.96 -7.54
C GLY A 126 9.75 7.23 -7.47
N GLY A 127 9.13 8.37 -7.47
CA GLY A 127 9.80 9.68 -7.43
C GLY A 127 9.79 10.36 -6.06
N THR A 128 9.14 9.79 -5.06
CA THR A 128 8.94 10.42 -3.74
C THR A 128 9.19 9.43 -2.61
N THR A 129 9.50 10.00 -1.45
CA THR A 129 9.67 9.27 -0.20
C THR A 129 8.39 8.54 0.19
N THR A 130 8.53 7.29 0.61
CA THR A 130 7.43 6.46 1.12
C THR A 130 7.68 6.14 2.59
N ALA A 131 6.66 6.31 3.45
CA ALA A 131 6.70 5.89 4.84
C ALA A 131 5.65 4.81 5.08
N ALA A 132 6.08 3.56 5.34
CA ALA A 132 5.18 2.41 5.45
C ALA A 132 5.78 1.24 6.23
N ILE A 133 4.92 0.31 6.65
CA ILE A 133 5.30 -1.02 7.10
C ILE A 133 4.88 -2.02 6.03
N VAL A 134 5.83 -2.81 5.55
CA VAL A 134 5.58 -3.84 4.55
C VAL A 134 5.87 -5.23 5.14
N TYR A 135 4.87 -6.09 5.10
CA TYR A 135 4.96 -7.50 5.47
C TYR A 135 4.65 -8.38 4.27
N ALA A 136 5.68 -8.91 3.62
CA ALA A 136 5.58 -9.69 2.39
C ALA A 136 6.61 -10.84 2.38
N PRO A 137 6.53 -11.80 3.31
CA PRO A 137 7.62 -12.75 3.61
C PRO A 137 8.04 -13.64 2.45
N SER A 138 7.19 -13.80 1.44
CA SER A 138 7.48 -14.63 0.25
C SER A 138 7.78 -13.81 -1.01
N ALA A 139 7.66 -12.49 -0.95
CA ALA A 139 7.79 -11.59 -2.09
C ALA A 139 9.19 -10.96 -2.18
N ASN A 140 9.50 -10.42 -3.35
CA ASN A 140 10.65 -9.53 -3.54
C ASN A 140 10.21 -8.08 -3.38
N ALA A 141 10.95 -7.27 -2.64
CA ALA A 141 10.71 -5.83 -2.52
C ALA A 141 11.81 -5.04 -3.22
N THR A 142 11.42 -4.08 -4.06
CA THR A 142 12.35 -3.16 -4.73
C THR A 142 12.07 -1.72 -4.33
N ILE A 143 13.16 -0.98 -4.08
CA ILE A 143 13.15 0.43 -3.70
C ILE A 143 14.09 1.14 -4.66
N THR A 144 13.54 1.98 -5.54
CA THR A 144 14.28 2.56 -6.68
C THR A 144 14.02 4.07 -6.79
N GLY A 145 14.72 4.74 -7.70
CA GLY A 145 14.38 6.10 -8.12
C GLY A 145 14.95 7.25 -7.28
N GLY A 146 15.90 6.98 -6.37
CA GLY A 146 16.53 8.03 -5.56
C GLY A 146 15.67 8.59 -4.44
N ALA A 147 14.52 7.97 -4.19
CA ALA A 147 13.64 8.31 -3.07
C ALA A 147 13.90 7.40 -1.88
N ASP A 148 13.74 7.93 -0.67
CA ASP A 148 13.95 7.19 0.56
C ASP A 148 12.70 6.44 0.99
N PHE A 149 12.90 5.26 1.59
CA PHE A 149 11.85 4.49 2.27
C PHE A 149 12.05 4.56 3.78
N TYR A 150 11.02 5.03 4.49
CA TYR A 150 11.01 5.10 5.95
C TYR A 150 10.09 4.03 6.52
N GLY A 151 10.57 3.27 7.52
CA GLY A 151 9.77 2.25 8.18
C GLY A 151 10.42 0.88 8.24
N SER A 152 9.67 -0.16 7.93
CA SER A 152 10.20 -1.53 7.92
C SER A 152 9.68 -2.34 6.74
N VAL A 153 10.55 -3.15 6.17
CA VAL A 153 10.22 -4.10 5.11
C VAL A 153 10.67 -5.49 5.54
N LEU A 154 9.72 -6.42 5.64
CA LEU A 154 9.97 -7.84 5.77
C LEU A 154 9.57 -8.51 4.46
N ALA A 155 10.55 -9.01 3.71
CA ALA A 155 10.35 -9.64 2.41
C ALA A 155 11.32 -10.82 2.24
N ALA A 156 11.11 -11.67 1.24
CA ALA A 156 12.05 -12.74 0.88
C ALA A 156 13.39 -12.17 0.39
N SER A 157 13.33 -11.06 -0.35
CA SER A 157 14.50 -10.25 -0.71
C SER A 157 14.15 -8.78 -0.75
N VAL A 158 15.11 -7.91 -0.42
CA VAL A 158 14.98 -6.47 -0.53
C VAL A 158 16.14 -5.94 -1.35
N SER A 159 15.86 -5.18 -2.41
CA SER A 159 16.87 -4.50 -3.20
C SER A 159 16.62 -2.99 -3.24
N ALA A 160 17.66 -2.20 -3.04
CA ALA A 160 17.63 -0.75 -3.16
C ALA A 160 18.63 -0.31 -4.23
N SER A 161 18.21 0.59 -5.12
CA SER A 161 19.06 1.09 -6.21
C SER A 161 18.68 2.52 -6.61
N GLY A 162 19.51 3.15 -7.44
CA GLY A 162 19.27 4.51 -7.91
C GLY A 162 19.51 5.60 -6.86
N GLY A 163 20.25 5.29 -5.79
CA GLY A 163 20.50 6.22 -4.69
C GLY A 163 19.41 6.19 -3.61
N ALA A 164 18.47 5.24 -3.67
CA ALA A 164 17.45 5.09 -2.65
C ALA A 164 18.03 4.59 -1.33
N GLY A 165 17.54 5.14 -0.21
CA GLY A 165 17.88 4.75 1.15
C GLY A 165 16.71 4.03 1.85
N ILE A 166 17.05 3.14 2.79
CA ILE A 166 16.07 2.53 3.70
C ILE A 166 16.36 3.04 5.11
N HIS A 167 15.41 3.73 5.71
CA HIS A 167 15.50 4.29 7.05
C HIS A 167 14.56 3.55 7.99
N TYR A 168 15.14 2.69 8.84
CA TYR A 168 14.36 1.99 9.85
C TYR A 168 13.90 2.95 10.94
N ASP A 169 12.58 2.99 11.17
CA ASP A 169 12.03 3.75 12.28
C ASP A 169 12.10 2.95 13.59
N ARG A 170 12.93 3.41 14.53
CA ARG A 170 13.13 2.77 15.83
C ARG A 170 11.88 2.80 16.72
N SER A 171 10.95 3.71 16.50
CA SER A 171 9.70 3.76 17.24
C SER A 171 8.84 2.52 17.03
N LEU A 172 8.98 1.86 15.87
CA LEU A 172 8.29 0.62 15.55
C LEU A 172 8.66 -0.52 16.51
N ALA A 173 9.89 -0.55 17.03
CA ALA A 173 10.32 -1.59 17.97
C ALA A 173 9.51 -1.58 19.28
N SER A 174 9.03 -0.41 19.70
CA SER A 174 8.22 -0.28 20.92
C SER A 174 6.74 -0.61 20.71
N ASN A 175 6.27 -0.54 19.47
CA ASN A 175 4.85 -0.71 19.13
C ASN A 175 4.49 -2.15 18.68
N PHE A 176 5.49 -2.96 18.30
CA PHE A 176 5.27 -4.32 17.80
C PHE A 176 5.63 -5.44 18.76
N PHE A 177 6.38 -5.16 19.82
CA PHE A 177 6.64 -6.14 20.87
C PHE A 177 5.60 -5.99 21.97
N THR A 178 4.43 -6.60 21.81
CA THR A 178 3.64 -6.98 22.98
C THR A 178 4.47 -7.98 23.75
N THR A 179 4.91 -7.61 24.94
CA THR A 179 5.50 -8.56 25.89
C THR A 179 4.50 -9.71 26.04
N GLY A 180 4.86 -10.88 25.50
CA GLY A 180 4.11 -12.10 25.77
C GLY A 180 4.01 -12.33 27.28
N PRO A 181 3.04 -13.16 27.76
CA PRO A 181 2.87 -13.39 29.17
C PRO A 181 4.20 -13.88 29.75
N GLN A 182 4.73 -13.13 30.70
CA GLN A 182 5.90 -13.56 31.46
C GLN A 182 5.52 -14.83 32.21
N MET A 183 6.14 -15.95 31.83
CA MET A 183 6.04 -17.16 32.67
C MET A 183 6.73 -16.85 33.99
N MET A 184 5.91 -16.63 35.02
CA MET A 184 6.44 -16.59 36.37
C MET A 184 6.91 -18.01 36.73
N SER A 185 8.22 -18.19 36.83
CA SER A 185 8.79 -19.38 37.40
C SER A 185 8.49 -19.38 38.90
N SER A 186 7.71 -20.31 39.37
CA SER A 186 7.53 -20.65 40.77
C SER A 186 8.76 -21.36 41.32
#